data_1b7a5732e7f1dc155f2008037fe56cf4
#
_entry.id   1b7a5732e7f1dc155f2008037fe56cf4
#
_cell.length_a   1.000
_cell.length_b   1.000
_cell.length_c   1.000
_cell.angle_alpha   90.00
_cell.angle_beta   90.00
_cell.angle_gamma   90.00
#
_symmetry.space_group_name_H-M   'P 1'
#
loop_
_entity.id
_entity.type
_entity.pdbx_description
1 polymer ?
#
loop_
_entity_poly.entity_id
_entity_poly.type
_entity_poly.pdbx_seq_one_letter_code
_entity_poly.pdbx_strand_id
1 'polypeptide(L)'
;IPAAYEVPMSEGLPCFWQKLTEGRKRYDFTLTPLAGGAENEFNLFCVADPQCQNTTNIARFNNETVPDIAAQVAASTLPCYGITLGDIGWNTENTDYTNDVFPLMKKAMQMDKVGLPLFQLMGNHDNKVIAVSKNDYTVAHDIAAQRNFEYIFGPVNYSFDRGNVHIVAMDNIIFPSHKDYSLGFRDDQVEWLRQDLSYVPKDKMVIFCVHIPMRASNNQNVQAVLELLKPFAEVHIMSGHTHYAENNTYDSHYEHVHGAACGAWWHSTINTDGTPNGYAIYKVKGATIDNWVYKATGFDPDFQIRLYRGSDIF
;
A
#
# COMPACT_ATOMS: atom_id res chain seq x y z
N ILE A 1 14.95 2.06 -5.23
CA ILE A 1 15.08 2.62 -6.61
C ILE A 1 15.40 4.10 -6.44
N PRO A 2 16.54 4.61 -6.96
CA PRO A 2 16.85 6.04 -6.88
C PRO A 2 15.91 6.89 -7.76
N ALA A 3 15.64 8.14 -7.35
CA ALA A 3 14.64 9.04 -7.96
C ALA A 3 14.82 9.30 -9.47
N ALA A 4 16.09 9.30 -9.95
CA ALA A 4 16.40 9.59 -11.35
C ALA A 4 16.34 8.37 -12.30
N TYR A 5 15.79 7.25 -11.84
CA TYR A 5 15.74 6.01 -12.61
C TYR A 5 14.31 5.50 -12.76
N GLU A 6 14.05 4.85 -13.88
CA GLU A 6 12.78 4.17 -14.15
C GLU A 6 12.50 3.08 -13.10
N VAL A 7 11.24 2.79 -12.86
CA VAL A 7 10.83 1.63 -12.06
C VAL A 7 11.10 0.36 -12.88
N PRO A 8 12.01 -0.52 -12.43
CA PRO A 8 12.20 -1.81 -13.09
C PRO A 8 10.91 -2.64 -12.99
N MET A 9 10.49 -3.19 -14.12
CA MET A 9 9.24 -3.94 -14.23
C MET A 9 9.50 -5.40 -14.62
N SER A 10 8.75 -6.31 -14.04
CA SER A 10 8.69 -7.71 -14.45
C SER A 10 7.25 -8.20 -14.40
N GLU A 11 6.80 -8.88 -15.45
CA GLU A 11 5.41 -9.36 -15.56
C GLU A 11 4.36 -8.26 -15.24
N GLY A 12 4.66 -7.01 -15.63
CA GLY A 12 3.76 -5.87 -15.47
C GLY A 12 3.68 -5.26 -14.07
N LEU A 13 4.49 -5.73 -13.11
CA LEU A 13 4.60 -5.14 -11.76
C LEU A 13 6.02 -4.65 -11.48
N PRO A 14 6.20 -3.68 -10.55
CA PRO A 14 7.51 -3.28 -10.07
C PRO A 14 8.34 -4.47 -9.56
N CYS A 15 9.56 -4.62 -10.07
CA CYS A 15 10.47 -5.69 -9.69
C CYS A 15 11.89 -5.15 -9.55
N PHE A 16 12.20 -4.64 -8.39
CA PHE A 16 13.49 -4.01 -8.04
C PHE A 16 14.26 -4.82 -6.99
N TRP A 17 13.91 -6.08 -6.83
CA TRP A 17 14.45 -7.02 -5.86
C TRP A 17 14.94 -8.30 -6.52
N GLN A 18 15.77 -9.05 -5.82
CA GLN A 18 16.21 -10.37 -6.24
C GLN A 18 16.16 -11.31 -5.04
N LYS A 19 15.67 -12.52 -5.30
CA LYS A 19 15.65 -13.56 -4.25
C LYS A 19 17.07 -13.96 -3.89
N LEU A 20 17.38 -14.00 -2.58
CA LEU A 20 18.61 -14.53 -2.10
C LEU A 20 18.70 -16.03 -2.41
N THR A 21 19.81 -16.45 -3.00
CA THR A 21 20.08 -17.84 -3.40
C THR A 21 21.32 -18.31 -2.70
N GLU A 22 21.25 -19.49 -2.10
CA GLU A 22 22.40 -20.10 -1.42
C GLU A 22 23.62 -20.18 -2.35
N GLY A 23 24.79 -19.80 -1.86
CA GLY A 23 26.04 -19.79 -2.62
C GLY A 23 26.22 -18.62 -3.59
N ARG A 24 25.19 -17.85 -3.91
CA ARG A 24 25.32 -16.65 -4.77
C ARG A 24 25.86 -15.47 -3.94
N LYS A 25 27.00 -14.92 -4.37
CA LYS A 25 27.71 -13.85 -3.65
C LYS A 25 27.50 -12.44 -4.23
N ARG A 26 26.90 -12.34 -5.41
CA ARG A 26 26.73 -11.06 -6.11
C ARG A 26 25.34 -10.95 -6.71
N TYR A 27 24.71 -9.79 -6.51
CA TYR A 27 23.41 -9.42 -7.03
C TYR A 27 23.54 -8.09 -7.75
N ASP A 28 23.41 -8.10 -9.07
CA ASP A 28 23.51 -6.90 -9.90
C ASP A 28 22.11 -6.43 -10.29
N PHE A 29 21.90 -5.12 -10.22
CA PHE A 29 20.67 -4.46 -10.65
C PHE A 29 20.97 -3.54 -11.83
N THR A 30 20.23 -3.72 -12.91
CA THR A 30 20.28 -2.80 -14.06
C THR A 30 19.26 -1.69 -13.82
N LEU A 31 19.72 -0.44 -13.89
CA LEU A 31 18.88 0.73 -13.76
C LEU A 31 18.88 1.52 -15.06
N THR A 32 17.71 1.91 -15.54
CA THR A 32 17.52 2.78 -16.71
C THR A 32 17.28 4.21 -16.22
N PRO A 33 18.14 5.17 -16.60
CA PRO A 33 17.91 6.56 -16.23
C PRO A 33 16.62 7.11 -16.84
N LEU A 34 15.88 7.91 -16.07
CA LEU A 34 14.79 8.72 -16.60
C LEU A 34 15.33 9.79 -17.56
N ALA A 35 14.74 9.94 -18.73
CA ALA A 35 15.20 10.86 -19.76
C ALA A 35 15.22 12.33 -19.29
N GLY A 36 14.30 12.71 -18.39
CA GLY A 36 14.20 14.03 -17.77
C GLY A 36 14.94 14.19 -16.44
N GLY A 37 15.62 13.14 -15.95
CA GLY A 37 16.14 13.09 -14.58
C GLY A 37 15.06 12.88 -13.54
N ALA A 38 15.35 13.22 -12.27
CA ALA A 38 14.39 13.05 -11.18
C ALA A 38 13.16 13.97 -11.35
N GLU A 39 11.97 13.40 -11.18
CA GLU A 39 10.70 14.10 -11.33
C GLU A 39 10.43 14.99 -10.11
N ASN A 40 10.09 16.25 -10.33
CA ASN A 40 9.77 17.18 -9.24
C ASN A 40 8.28 17.14 -8.85
N GLU A 41 7.42 16.72 -9.76
CA GLU A 41 5.97 16.57 -9.55
C GLU A 41 5.49 15.23 -10.08
N PHE A 42 4.63 14.55 -9.34
CA PHE A 42 4.00 13.30 -9.74
C PHE A 42 2.70 13.07 -8.96
N ASN A 43 1.85 12.16 -9.46
CA ASN A 43 0.68 11.69 -8.74
C ASN A 43 0.95 10.31 -8.11
N LEU A 44 0.62 10.17 -6.82
CA LEU A 44 0.64 8.90 -6.10
C LEU A 44 -0.79 8.41 -5.85
N PHE A 45 -1.11 7.25 -6.39
CA PHE A 45 -2.39 6.57 -6.21
C PHE A 45 -2.27 5.58 -5.04
N CYS A 46 -3.13 5.72 -4.04
CA CYS A 46 -3.19 4.83 -2.89
C CYS A 46 -4.48 4.02 -2.93
N VAL A 47 -4.36 2.70 -3.06
CA VAL A 47 -5.48 1.76 -3.20
C VAL A 47 -5.51 0.84 -1.99
N ALA A 48 -6.42 1.08 -1.05
CA ALA A 48 -6.55 0.28 0.16
C ALA A 48 -7.58 -0.85 -0.03
N ASP A 49 -7.32 -1.98 0.58
CA ASP A 49 -8.30 -3.04 0.84
C ASP A 49 -9.12 -3.47 -0.40
N PRO A 50 -8.49 -3.91 -1.50
CA PRO A 50 -9.23 -4.56 -2.59
C PRO A 50 -9.98 -5.83 -2.14
N GLN A 51 -9.44 -6.56 -1.18
CA GLN A 51 -10.00 -7.71 -0.47
C GLN A 51 -10.86 -8.66 -1.33
N CYS A 52 -10.34 -9.05 -2.50
CA CYS A 52 -11.03 -9.99 -3.36
C CYS A 52 -10.98 -11.40 -2.78
N GLN A 53 -12.15 -12.04 -2.62
CA GLN A 53 -12.28 -13.39 -2.08
C GLN A 53 -12.40 -14.46 -3.17
N ASN A 54 -12.90 -14.07 -4.34
CA ASN A 54 -13.28 -15.00 -5.39
C ASN A 54 -13.29 -14.32 -6.74
N THR A 55 -13.54 -15.10 -7.79
CA THR A 55 -13.57 -14.62 -9.17
C THR A 55 -14.63 -13.55 -9.43
N THR A 56 -15.74 -13.53 -8.70
CA THR A 56 -16.79 -12.50 -8.83
C THR A 56 -16.27 -11.15 -8.31
N ASN A 57 -15.60 -11.13 -7.16
CA ASN A 57 -14.98 -9.91 -6.61
C ASN A 57 -13.88 -9.40 -7.55
N ILE A 58 -13.04 -10.30 -8.05
CA ILE A 58 -11.98 -9.97 -9.01
C ILE A 58 -12.56 -9.41 -10.31
N ALA A 59 -13.67 -9.96 -10.79
CA ALA A 59 -14.35 -9.43 -11.97
C ALA A 59 -14.88 -8.01 -11.73
N ARG A 60 -15.42 -7.72 -10.55
CA ARG A 60 -15.83 -6.36 -10.17
C ARG A 60 -14.63 -5.42 -10.08
N PHE A 61 -13.56 -5.81 -9.41
CA PHE A 61 -12.33 -5.02 -9.35
C PHE A 61 -11.80 -4.68 -10.76
N ASN A 62 -11.75 -5.67 -11.66
CA ASN A 62 -11.32 -5.51 -13.04
C ASN A 62 -12.26 -4.62 -13.88
N ASN A 63 -13.56 -4.62 -13.61
CA ASN A 63 -14.54 -3.89 -14.41
C ASN A 63 -14.90 -2.52 -13.83
N GLU A 64 -14.62 -2.29 -12.56
CA GLU A 64 -14.97 -1.06 -11.84
C GLU A 64 -13.72 -0.24 -11.50
N THR A 65 -12.86 -0.73 -10.59
CA THR A 65 -11.72 0.02 -10.03
C THR A 65 -10.55 0.15 -11.01
N VAL A 66 -10.17 -0.93 -11.68
CA VAL A 66 -9.02 -0.95 -12.62
C VAL A 66 -9.20 0.03 -13.78
N PRO A 67 -10.33 0.02 -14.53
CA PRO A 67 -10.51 0.97 -15.62
C PRO A 67 -10.70 2.42 -15.14
N ASP A 68 -11.22 2.62 -13.93
CA ASP A 68 -11.34 3.94 -13.33
C ASP A 68 -9.95 4.53 -13.01
N ILE A 69 -9.04 3.74 -12.41
CA ILE A 69 -7.65 4.14 -12.21
C ILE A 69 -6.98 4.44 -13.56
N ALA A 70 -7.09 3.54 -14.54
CA ALA A 70 -6.48 3.72 -15.85
C ALA A 70 -6.96 5.01 -16.55
N ALA A 71 -8.23 5.36 -16.41
CA ALA A 71 -8.79 6.60 -16.94
C ALA A 71 -8.19 7.85 -16.27
N GLN A 72 -8.00 7.83 -14.94
CA GLN A 72 -7.35 8.92 -14.22
C GLN A 72 -5.87 9.07 -14.60
N VAL A 73 -5.18 7.95 -14.78
CA VAL A 73 -3.78 7.94 -15.24
C VAL A 73 -3.68 8.52 -16.65
N ALA A 74 -4.55 8.09 -17.56
CA ALA A 74 -4.57 8.59 -18.94
C ALA A 74 -4.91 10.08 -19.05
N ALA A 75 -5.69 10.61 -18.12
CA ALA A 75 -6.02 12.03 -18.05
C ALA A 75 -4.93 12.89 -17.38
N SER A 76 -3.97 12.26 -16.69
CA SER A 76 -2.89 12.96 -16.00
C SER A 76 -1.84 13.50 -16.96
N THR A 77 -1.39 14.73 -16.71
CA THR A 77 -0.21 15.32 -17.37
C THR A 77 1.09 15.09 -16.60
N LEU A 78 0.98 14.54 -15.38
CA LEU A 78 2.12 14.23 -14.52
C LEU A 78 2.40 12.73 -14.53
N PRO A 79 3.65 12.32 -14.26
CA PRO A 79 3.95 10.92 -13.98
C PRO A 79 3.07 10.37 -12.88
N CYS A 80 2.66 9.11 -13.00
CA CYS A 80 1.78 8.45 -12.06
C CYS A 80 2.43 7.19 -11.49
N TYR A 81 2.38 7.05 -10.20
CA TYR A 81 2.81 5.87 -9.44
C TYR A 81 1.68 5.43 -8.52
N GLY A 82 1.64 4.17 -8.15
CA GLY A 82 0.62 3.68 -7.24
C GLY A 82 1.18 2.72 -6.22
N ILE A 83 0.48 2.60 -5.10
CA ILE A 83 0.75 1.62 -4.06
C ILE A 83 -0.57 1.07 -3.51
N THR A 84 -0.65 -0.25 -3.36
CA THR A 84 -1.72 -0.84 -2.57
C THR A 84 -1.39 -0.69 -1.09
N LEU A 85 -2.41 -0.55 -0.24
CA LEU A 85 -2.23 -0.40 1.21
C LEU A 85 -2.63 -1.68 1.97
N GLY A 86 -2.39 -2.84 1.36
CA GLY A 86 -2.65 -4.13 1.95
C GLY A 86 -4.05 -4.69 1.71
N ASP A 87 -4.27 -5.89 2.20
CA ASP A 87 -5.50 -6.67 2.03
C ASP A 87 -5.90 -6.80 0.55
N ILE A 88 -4.95 -7.26 -0.27
CA ILE A 88 -5.17 -7.51 -1.69
C ILE A 88 -6.20 -8.63 -1.89
N GLY A 89 -6.05 -9.69 -1.10
CA GLY A 89 -6.99 -10.79 -1.03
C GLY A 89 -7.69 -10.87 0.31
N TRP A 90 -8.42 -11.95 0.50
CA TRP A 90 -9.07 -12.28 1.77
C TRP A 90 -8.77 -13.72 2.13
N ASN A 91 -7.91 -13.96 3.10
CA ASN A 91 -7.70 -15.32 3.60
C ASN A 91 -8.89 -15.78 4.44
N THR A 92 -9.31 -17.01 4.22
CA THR A 92 -10.22 -17.72 5.11
C THR A 92 -9.46 -18.81 5.87
N GLU A 93 -9.93 -19.17 7.04
CA GLU A 93 -9.22 -20.05 8.01
C GLU A 93 -8.66 -21.35 7.44
N ASN A 94 -9.17 -21.84 6.31
CA ASN A 94 -8.89 -23.18 5.82
C ASN A 94 -8.52 -23.24 4.33
N THR A 95 -8.35 -22.14 3.64
CA THR A 95 -8.11 -22.14 2.20
C THR A 95 -6.76 -21.54 1.86
N ASP A 96 -5.98 -22.26 1.10
CA ASP A 96 -4.80 -21.71 0.40
C ASP A 96 -5.27 -20.96 -0.85
N TYR A 97 -6.21 -20.00 -0.64
CA TYR A 97 -6.80 -19.21 -1.73
C TYR A 97 -5.79 -18.32 -2.43
N THR A 98 -4.62 -18.11 -1.84
CA THR A 98 -3.52 -17.38 -2.47
C THR A 98 -3.11 -18.01 -3.79
N ASN A 99 -3.32 -19.32 -3.97
CA ASN A 99 -3.09 -20.00 -5.24
C ASN A 99 -4.09 -19.56 -6.31
N ASP A 100 -5.31 -19.19 -5.94
CA ASP A 100 -6.36 -18.83 -6.88
C ASP A 100 -6.53 -17.32 -7.02
N VAL A 101 -6.49 -16.57 -5.92
CA VAL A 101 -6.79 -15.14 -5.87
C VAL A 101 -5.55 -14.29 -6.19
N PHE A 102 -4.41 -14.54 -5.57
CA PHE A 102 -3.22 -13.71 -5.77
C PHE A 102 -2.72 -13.70 -7.21
N PRO A 103 -2.64 -14.82 -7.95
CA PRO A 103 -2.27 -14.78 -9.36
C PRO A 103 -3.24 -13.98 -10.23
N LEU A 104 -4.53 -13.99 -9.90
CA LEU A 104 -5.55 -13.22 -10.62
C LEU A 104 -5.48 -11.74 -10.26
N MET A 105 -5.29 -11.40 -8.98
CA MET A 105 -5.07 -10.02 -8.55
C MET A 105 -3.78 -9.45 -9.13
N LYS A 106 -2.69 -10.23 -9.18
CA LYS A 106 -1.45 -9.84 -9.87
C LYS A 106 -1.72 -9.43 -11.31
N LYS A 107 -2.54 -10.20 -12.05
CA LYS A 107 -2.92 -9.87 -13.44
C LYS A 107 -3.77 -8.60 -13.53
N ALA A 108 -4.68 -8.39 -12.58
CA ALA A 108 -5.55 -7.20 -12.54
C ALA A 108 -4.76 -5.90 -12.31
N MET A 109 -3.66 -6.00 -11.56
CA MET A 109 -2.83 -4.86 -11.16
C MET A 109 -1.62 -4.60 -12.06
N GLN A 110 -1.49 -5.33 -13.18
CA GLN A 110 -0.42 -5.11 -14.14
C GLN A 110 -0.50 -3.71 -14.77
N MET A 111 0.65 -3.13 -15.09
CA MET A 111 0.77 -1.79 -15.66
C MET A 111 -0.04 -1.61 -16.96
N ASP A 112 -0.18 -2.64 -17.77
CA ASP A 112 -0.99 -2.61 -18.99
C ASP A 112 -2.50 -2.53 -18.72
N LYS A 113 -2.94 -2.75 -17.48
CA LYS A 113 -4.31 -2.65 -17.01
C LYS A 113 -4.58 -1.35 -16.28
N VAL A 114 -3.73 -1.02 -15.29
CA VAL A 114 -3.91 0.16 -14.43
C VAL A 114 -3.23 1.41 -14.97
N GLY A 115 -2.33 1.29 -15.94
CA GLY A 115 -1.66 2.42 -16.60
C GLY A 115 -0.46 3.00 -15.85
N LEU A 116 -0.12 2.49 -14.67
CA LEU A 116 0.97 2.98 -13.83
C LEU A 116 1.73 1.83 -13.15
N PRO A 117 2.99 2.03 -12.74
CA PRO A 117 3.68 1.10 -11.85
C PRO A 117 2.97 1.07 -10.49
N LEU A 118 2.32 -0.05 -10.17
CA LEU A 118 1.58 -0.25 -8.91
C LEU A 118 2.39 -1.14 -7.97
N PHE A 119 2.94 -0.54 -6.92
CA PHE A 119 3.66 -1.23 -5.86
C PHE A 119 2.69 -1.95 -4.92
N GLN A 120 3.13 -3.02 -4.30
CA GLN A 120 2.27 -3.87 -3.48
C GLN A 120 2.71 -3.82 -2.02
N LEU A 121 1.77 -3.61 -1.11
CA LEU A 121 1.93 -3.70 0.33
C LEU A 121 1.03 -4.82 0.88
N MET A 122 1.50 -5.51 1.89
CA MET A 122 0.80 -6.63 2.51
C MET A 122 -0.15 -6.16 3.61
N GLY A 123 -1.34 -6.77 3.69
CA GLY A 123 -2.29 -6.61 4.79
C GLY A 123 -2.47 -7.88 5.62
N ASN A 124 -3.29 -7.82 6.67
CA ASN A 124 -3.48 -8.97 7.57
C ASN A 124 -4.18 -10.14 6.87
N HIS A 125 -5.08 -9.88 5.92
CA HIS A 125 -5.72 -10.92 5.12
C HIS A 125 -4.83 -11.52 4.03
N ASP A 126 -3.66 -10.95 3.79
CA ASP A 126 -2.69 -11.47 2.82
C ASP A 126 -1.71 -12.47 3.45
N ASN A 127 -1.73 -12.63 4.78
CA ASN A 127 -0.94 -13.63 5.48
C ASN A 127 -1.47 -15.04 5.23
N LYS A 128 -0.57 -15.99 5.07
CA LYS A 128 -0.95 -17.42 5.08
C LYS A 128 -1.33 -17.85 6.49
N VAL A 129 -2.53 -18.41 6.63
CA VAL A 129 -2.94 -18.97 7.92
C VAL A 129 -2.04 -20.15 8.28
N ILE A 130 -1.34 -20.01 9.40
CA ILE A 130 -0.55 -21.08 10.01
C ILE A 130 -1.30 -21.50 11.29
N ALA A 131 -1.61 -22.78 11.40
CA ALA A 131 -2.28 -23.31 12.56
C ALA A 131 -1.32 -23.42 13.75
N VAL A 132 -1.07 -22.29 14.41
CA VAL A 132 -0.25 -22.22 15.63
C VAL A 132 -1.10 -21.63 16.73
N SER A 133 -1.00 -22.19 17.94
CA SER A 133 -1.64 -21.57 19.09
C SER A 133 -0.92 -20.25 19.42
N LYS A 134 -1.65 -19.28 20.01
CA LYS A 134 -1.07 -18.01 20.42
C LYS A 134 0.14 -18.17 21.36
N ASN A 135 0.13 -19.24 22.17
CA ASN A 135 1.21 -19.53 23.11
C ASN A 135 2.47 -20.12 22.45
N ASP A 136 2.31 -20.67 21.25
CA ASP A 136 3.40 -21.31 20.48
C ASP A 136 3.93 -20.40 19.36
N TYR A 137 3.42 -19.16 19.28
CA TYR A 137 3.88 -18.17 18.31
C TYR A 137 5.34 -17.84 18.47
N THR A 138 6.03 -17.75 17.35
CA THR A 138 7.40 -17.25 17.24
C THR A 138 7.53 -16.32 16.02
N VAL A 139 8.58 -15.50 15.99
CA VAL A 139 8.93 -14.67 14.81
C VAL A 139 9.05 -15.50 13.53
N ALA A 140 9.49 -16.76 13.63
CA ALA A 140 9.55 -17.65 12.47
C ALA A 140 8.18 -17.99 11.89
N HIS A 141 7.14 -18.03 12.70
CA HIS A 141 5.74 -18.22 12.23
C HIS A 141 5.24 -16.99 11.48
N ASP A 142 5.52 -15.80 11.99
CA ASP A 142 5.20 -14.53 11.35
C ASP A 142 5.85 -14.43 9.96
N ILE A 143 7.16 -14.64 9.89
CA ILE A 143 7.91 -14.67 8.62
C ILE A 143 7.37 -15.75 7.67
N ALA A 144 6.98 -16.91 8.18
CA ALA A 144 6.41 -17.97 7.35
C ALA A 144 5.03 -17.61 6.79
N ALA A 145 4.24 -16.83 7.51
CA ALA A 145 2.94 -16.35 7.05
C ALA A 145 3.03 -15.41 5.84
N GLN A 146 4.12 -14.66 5.70
CA GLN A 146 4.37 -13.70 4.62
C GLN A 146 4.77 -14.36 3.29
N ARG A 147 5.26 -15.60 3.30
CA ARG A 147 5.93 -16.25 2.15
C ARG A 147 5.09 -16.33 0.88
N ASN A 148 3.78 -16.51 1.00
CA ASN A 148 2.92 -16.59 -0.19
C ASN A 148 2.81 -15.22 -0.87
N PHE A 149 2.71 -14.15 -0.09
CA PHE A 149 2.76 -12.79 -0.61
C PHE A 149 4.10 -12.51 -1.28
N GLU A 150 5.21 -12.80 -0.59
CA GLU A 150 6.56 -12.60 -1.11
C GLU A 150 6.81 -13.36 -2.43
N TYR A 151 6.26 -14.56 -2.55
CA TYR A 151 6.41 -15.38 -3.77
C TYR A 151 5.71 -14.75 -4.98
N ILE A 152 4.57 -14.09 -4.79
CA ILE A 152 3.75 -13.53 -5.86
C ILE A 152 4.11 -12.07 -6.15
N PHE A 153 4.30 -11.26 -5.10
CA PHE A 153 4.40 -9.80 -5.19
C PHE A 153 5.79 -9.25 -4.85
N GLY A 154 6.61 -9.99 -4.12
CA GLY A 154 7.94 -9.55 -3.70
C GLY A 154 8.03 -9.18 -2.22
N PRO A 155 9.05 -8.41 -1.83
CA PRO A 155 9.35 -8.15 -0.42
C PRO A 155 8.22 -7.40 0.29
N VAL A 156 8.01 -7.71 1.57
CA VAL A 156 7.03 -7.05 2.43
C VAL A 156 7.56 -5.77 3.09
N ASN A 157 8.87 -5.57 3.05
CA ASN A 157 9.53 -4.34 3.52
C ASN A 157 10.47 -3.85 2.42
N TYR A 158 10.26 -2.62 1.95
CA TYR A 158 11.06 -2.02 0.90
C TYR A 158 10.93 -0.50 0.87
N SER A 159 11.84 0.16 0.15
CA SER A 159 11.78 1.59 -0.11
C SER A 159 12.17 1.96 -1.53
N PHE A 160 11.76 3.13 -1.97
CA PHE A 160 12.15 3.72 -3.23
C PHE A 160 11.98 5.23 -3.20
N ASP A 161 12.73 5.93 -4.08
CA ASP A 161 12.62 7.37 -4.20
C ASP A 161 11.85 7.79 -5.46
N ARG A 162 11.07 8.87 -5.35
CA ARG A 162 10.56 9.67 -6.47
C ARG A 162 10.75 11.15 -6.17
N GLY A 163 11.45 11.87 -7.03
CA GLY A 163 11.78 13.27 -6.76
C GLY A 163 12.46 13.47 -5.41
N ASN A 164 11.91 14.38 -4.63
CA ASN A 164 12.36 14.67 -3.26
C ASN A 164 11.56 13.90 -2.20
N VAL A 165 11.00 12.77 -2.57
CA VAL A 165 10.22 11.90 -1.68
C VAL A 165 10.88 10.56 -1.54
N HIS A 166 11.00 10.09 -0.30
CA HIS A 166 11.37 8.74 0.05
C HIS A 166 10.12 7.97 0.47
N ILE A 167 9.77 6.94 -0.29
CA ILE A 167 8.57 6.13 -0.05
C ILE A 167 9.00 4.81 0.57
N VAL A 168 8.46 4.50 1.73
CA VAL A 168 8.74 3.28 2.48
C VAL A 168 7.45 2.47 2.57
N ALA A 169 7.51 1.19 2.26
CA ALA A 169 6.42 0.25 2.46
C ALA A 169 6.87 -0.83 3.44
N MET A 170 6.11 -1.02 4.53
CA MET A 170 6.46 -2.00 5.55
C MET A 170 5.23 -2.78 6.01
N ASP A 171 5.42 -4.08 6.17
CA ASP A 171 4.48 -4.89 6.93
C ASP A 171 4.51 -4.44 8.41
N ASN A 172 3.35 -4.09 8.94
CA ASN A 172 3.17 -3.67 10.33
C ASN A 172 2.23 -4.61 11.12
N ILE A 173 2.27 -5.88 10.77
CA ILE A 173 1.37 -6.88 11.33
C ILE A 173 2.17 -7.97 12.03
N ILE A 174 1.99 -8.09 13.31
CA ILE A 174 2.43 -9.27 14.07
C ILE A 174 1.32 -10.30 13.99
N PHE A 175 1.59 -11.42 13.33
CA PHE A 175 0.58 -12.39 12.91
C PHE A 175 0.75 -13.77 13.55
N PRO A 176 0.35 -13.97 14.82
CA PRO A 176 0.27 -15.31 15.42
C PRO A 176 -0.84 -16.18 14.79
N SER A 177 -1.97 -15.56 14.44
CA SER A 177 -3.06 -16.18 13.67
C SER A 177 -3.98 -15.08 13.12
N HIS A 178 -4.87 -15.42 12.17
CA HIS A 178 -5.80 -14.45 11.60
C HIS A 178 -6.82 -13.88 12.61
N LYS A 179 -7.00 -14.50 13.76
CA LYS A 179 -7.86 -13.99 14.85
C LYS A 179 -7.09 -13.21 15.91
N ASP A 180 -5.77 -13.31 15.94
CA ASP A 180 -4.93 -12.81 17.01
C ASP A 180 -3.79 -11.92 16.50
N TYR A 181 -3.91 -11.36 15.29
CA TYR A 181 -2.92 -10.40 14.77
C TYR A 181 -3.01 -9.07 15.53
N SER A 182 -1.93 -8.33 15.49
CA SER A 182 -1.86 -6.99 16.07
C SER A 182 -0.98 -6.05 15.26
N LEU A 183 -1.22 -4.75 15.36
CA LEU A 183 -0.29 -3.73 14.92
C LEU A 183 1.05 -3.91 15.63
N GLY A 184 2.14 -3.86 14.91
CA GLY A 184 3.49 -3.87 15.47
C GLY A 184 4.55 -4.12 14.42
N PHE A 185 5.79 -3.91 14.83
CA PHE A 185 6.98 -4.21 14.01
C PHE A 185 7.94 -5.11 14.79
N ARG A 186 8.57 -6.04 14.11
CA ARG A 186 9.65 -6.82 14.67
C ARG A 186 10.92 -5.97 14.83
N ASP A 187 11.81 -6.37 15.70
CA ASP A 187 13.09 -5.66 15.94
C ASP A 187 13.96 -5.60 14.68
N ASP A 188 13.98 -6.67 13.87
CA ASP A 188 14.69 -6.71 12.60
C ASP A 188 14.14 -5.69 11.57
N GLN A 189 12.83 -5.45 11.56
CA GLN A 189 12.19 -4.44 10.71
C GLN A 189 12.57 -3.02 11.16
N VAL A 190 12.60 -2.76 12.46
CA VAL A 190 13.02 -1.44 13.01
C VAL A 190 14.48 -1.16 12.65
N GLU A 191 15.35 -2.16 12.76
CA GLU A 191 16.76 -1.99 12.40
C GLU A 191 16.95 -1.78 10.90
N TRP A 192 16.19 -2.51 10.06
CA TRP A 192 16.16 -2.29 8.62
C TRP A 192 15.75 -0.84 8.29
N LEU A 193 14.66 -0.36 8.89
CA LEU A 193 14.19 1.02 8.69
C LEU A 193 15.22 2.05 9.15
N ARG A 194 15.86 1.83 10.30
CA ARG A 194 16.92 2.72 10.80
C ARG A 194 18.06 2.84 9.80
N GLN A 195 18.50 1.71 9.25
CA GLN A 195 19.56 1.68 8.26
C GLN A 195 19.13 2.38 6.96
N ASP A 196 17.93 2.09 6.45
CA ASP A 196 17.38 2.68 5.25
C ASP A 196 17.31 4.21 5.37
N LEU A 197 16.68 4.72 6.42
CA LEU A 197 16.52 6.15 6.68
C LEU A 197 17.85 6.88 6.99
N SER A 198 18.92 6.14 7.31
CA SER A 198 20.25 6.73 7.52
C SER A 198 20.87 7.28 6.23
N TYR A 199 20.45 6.77 5.08
CA TYR A 199 20.90 7.22 3.75
C TYR A 199 20.02 8.33 3.18
N VAL A 200 18.93 8.69 3.83
CA VAL A 200 17.93 9.65 3.32
C VAL A 200 18.20 11.04 3.90
N PRO A 201 18.42 12.08 3.06
CA PRO A 201 18.50 13.46 3.50
C PRO A 201 17.24 13.89 4.28
N LYS A 202 17.45 14.69 5.34
CA LYS A 202 16.35 15.03 6.25
C LYS A 202 15.41 16.13 5.71
N ASP A 203 15.79 16.77 4.63
CA ASP A 203 14.98 17.73 3.86
C ASP A 203 14.02 17.05 2.85
N LYS A 204 14.10 15.73 2.68
CA LYS A 204 13.12 14.96 1.92
C LYS A 204 11.83 14.75 2.72
N MET A 205 10.71 14.69 2.00
CA MET A 205 9.47 14.13 2.54
C MET A 205 9.58 12.61 2.64
N VAL A 206 9.04 12.02 3.70
CA VAL A 206 8.85 10.57 3.82
C VAL A 206 7.36 10.24 3.70
N ILE A 207 7.02 9.36 2.77
CA ILE A 207 5.71 8.71 2.73
C ILE A 207 5.90 7.28 3.26
N PHE A 208 5.32 7.01 4.42
CA PHE A 208 5.43 5.73 5.11
C PHE A 208 4.13 4.94 4.95
N CYS A 209 4.15 3.90 4.12
CA CYS A 209 2.99 3.08 3.79
C CYS A 209 2.95 1.82 4.64
N VAL A 210 1.84 1.61 5.32
CA VAL A 210 1.56 0.46 6.18
C VAL A 210 0.10 0.02 5.99
N HIS A 211 -0.27 -1.14 6.48
CA HIS A 211 -1.66 -1.57 6.38
C HIS A 211 -2.51 -1.07 7.55
N ILE A 212 -2.14 -1.39 8.79
CA ILE A 212 -2.89 -1.00 9.99
C ILE A 212 -2.53 0.45 10.36
N PRO A 213 -3.52 1.34 10.61
CA PRO A 213 -3.26 2.70 11.06
C PRO A 213 -2.39 2.72 12.31
N MET A 214 -1.33 3.54 12.27
CA MET A 214 -0.36 3.59 13.36
C MET A 214 -0.87 4.36 14.58
N ARG A 215 -1.55 5.46 14.35
CA ARG A 215 -2.04 6.35 15.42
C ARG A 215 -0.96 6.53 16.51
N ALA A 216 -1.23 7.19 17.60
CA ALA A 216 -0.33 7.23 18.75
C ALA A 216 -0.50 5.95 19.58
N SER A 217 0.15 4.84 19.17
CA SER A 217 -0.06 3.50 19.71
C SER A 217 1.12 3.04 20.59
N ASN A 218 0.81 2.30 21.65
CA ASN A 218 1.79 1.62 22.52
C ASN A 218 2.08 0.19 22.06
N ASN A 219 1.68 -0.20 20.86
CA ASN A 219 1.96 -1.51 20.31
C ASN A 219 3.45 -1.69 20.01
N GLN A 220 3.86 -2.95 19.82
CA GLN A 220 5.25 -3.34 19.68
C GLN A 220 5.98 -2.47 18.64
N ASN A 221 7.02 -1.76 19.07
CA ASN A 221 7.92 -0.94 18.25
C ASN A 221 7.29 0.22 17.46
N VAL A 222 6.00 0.51 17.61
CA VAL A 222 5.35 1.61 16.88
C VAL A 222 6.00 2.95 17.22
N GLN A 223 6.24 3.22 18.51
CA GLN A 223 6.91 4.44 18.93
C GLN A 223 8.36 4.54 18.42
N ALA A 224 9.08 3.42 18.39
CA ALA A 224 10.44 3.40 17.85
C ALA A 224 10.46 3.77 16.34
N VAL A 225 9.48 3.31 15.58
CA VAL A 225 9.32 3.67 14.16
C VAL A 225 8.95 5.15 14.01
N LEU A 226 8.01 5.67 14.79
CA LEU A 226 7.64 7.09 14.75
C LEU A 226 8.81 8.01 15.09
N GLU A 227 9.64 7.65 16.06
CA GLU A 227 10.86 8.42 16.39
C GLU A 227 11.91 8.39 15.27
N LEU A 228 11.99 7.31 14.47
CA LEU A 228 12.85 7.27 13.30
C LEU A 228 12.38 8.19 12.16
N LEU A 229 11.07 8.38 12.04
CA LEU A 229 10.46 9.24 11.01
C LEU A 229 10.52 10.73 11.37
N LYS A 230 10.42 11.07 12.64
CA LYS A 230 10.32 12.43 13.19
C LYS A 230 11.38 13.44 12.68
N PRO A 231 12.64 13.07 12.40
CA PRO A 231 13.66 14.03 11.94
C PRO A 231 13.46 14.57 10.51
N PHE A 232 12.52 14.02 9.73
CA PHE A 232 12.31 14.43 8.35
C PHE A 232 11.43 15.69 8.25
N ALA A 233 11.63 16.47 7.17
CA ALA A 233 10.96 17.76 6.99
C ALA A 233 9.43 17.63 6.94
N GLU A 234 8.91 16.58 6.31
CA GLU A 234 7.49 16.27 6.23
C GLU A 234 7.30 14.74 6.20
N VAL A 235 6.32 14.25 6.97
CA VAL A 235 6.03 12.82 7.08
C VAL A 235 4.54 12.57 6.89
N HIS A 236 4.21 11.71 5.94
CA HIS A 236 2.86 11.21 5.72
C HIS A 236 2.82 9.70 5.92
N ILE A 237 1.88 9.21 6.72
CA ILE A 237 1.60 7.79 6.90
C ILE A 237 0.35 7.47 6.10
N MET A 238 0.44 6.47 5.22
CA MET A 238 -0.66 5.99 4.39
C MET A 238 -1.07 4.60 4.87
N SER A 239 -2.35 4.43 5.22
CA SER A 239 -2.86 3.15 5.73
C SER A 239 -4.28 2.84 5.25
N GLY A 240 -4.73 1.59 5.45
CA GLY A 240 -6.06 1.08 5.12
C GLY A 240 -6.71 0.39 6.32
N HIS A 241 -7.07 -0.89 6.18
CA HIS A 241 -7.50 -1.81 7.23
C HIS A 241 -8.86 -1.53 7.84
N THR A 242 -9.14 -0.30 8.24
CA THR A 242 -10.37 0.04 8.98
C THR A 242 -11.59 0.18 8.08
N HIS A 243 -11.38 0.32 6.76
CA HIS A 243 -12.41 0.68 5.78
C HIS A 243 -13.10 2.01 6.11
N TYR A 244 -12.39 2.92 6.78
CA TYR A 244 -12.82 4.28 7.05
C TYR A 244 -11.88 5.27 6.35
N ALA A 245 -12.42 6.41 5.93
CA ALA A 245 -11.62 7.51 5.43
C ALA A 245 -11.37 8.51 6.57
N GLU A 246 -10.15 8.51 7.13
CA GLU A 246 -9.78 9.40 8.21
C GLU A 246 -8.50 10.17 7.87
N ASN A 247 -8.40 11.42 8.34
CA ASN A 247 -7.19 12.22 8.22
C ASN A 247 -6.85 12.78 9.59
N ASN A 248 -5.71 12.39 10.11
CA ASN A 248 -5.25 12.74 11.43
C ASN A 248 -3.96 13.55 11.36
N THR A 249 -3.89 14.64 12.09
CA THR A 249 -2.68 15.46 12.20
C THR A 249 -2.08 15.28 13.58
N TYR A 250 -0.81 14.92 13.60
CA TYR A 250 0.00 14.80 14.82
C TYR A 250 1.17 15.80 14.75
N ASP A 251 1.83 16.05 15.86
CA ASP A 251 2.95 17.02 15.91
C ASP A 251 4.11 16.65 14.97
N SER A 252 4.29 15.37 14.68
CA SER A 252 5.42 14.85 13.91
C SER A 252 5.05 14.28 12.53
N HIS A 253 3.75 14.12 12.21
CA HIS A 253 3.31 13.49 10.96
C HIS A 253 1.82 13.71 10.70
N TYR A 254 1.43 13.47 9.44
CA TYR A 254 0.04 13.31 9.02
C TYR A 254 -0.25 11.82 8.81
N GLU A 255 -1.42 11.34 9.22
CA GLU A 255 -1.86 9.99 8.96
C GLU A 255 -3.14 9.99 8.13
N HIS A 256 -3.08 9.37 6.96
CA HIS A 256 -4.17 9.21 6.02
C HIS A 256 -4.62 7.75 6.05
N VAL A 257 -5.79 7.51 6.62
CA VAL A 257 -6.46 6.20 6.61
C VAL A 257 -7.44 6.18 5.45
N HIS A 258 -7.38 5.17 4.61
CA HIS A 258 -8.14 5.13 3.38
C HIS A 258 -9.37 4.23 3.49
N GLY A 259 -10.47 4.68 2.93
CA GLY A 259 -11.62 3.83 2.67
C GLY A 259 -11.27 2.69 1.71
N ALA A 260 -11.94 1.56 1.86
CA ALA A 260 -11.64 0.35 1.10
C ALA A 260 -12.10 0.44 -0.36
N ALA A 261 -11.26 -0.02 -1.27
CA ALA A 261 -11.60 -0.18 -2.69
C ALA A 261 -12.74 -1.20 -2.90
N CYS A 262 -12.90 -2.15 -1.98
CA CYS A 262 -14.00 -3.12 -2.00
C CYS A 262 -15.33 -2.57 -1.44
N GLY A 263 -15.37 -1.36 -0.89
CA GLY A 263 -16.52 -0.88 -0.12
C GLY A 263 -16.80 -1.82 1.06
N ALA A 264 -18.07 -2.16 1.29
CA ALA A 264 -18.42 -3.18 2.29
C ALA A 264 -18.21 -4.57 1.70
N TRP A 265 -16.94 -5.01 1.60
CA TRP A 265 -16.53 -6.36 1.15
C TRP A 265 -17.23 -6.84 -0.14
N TRP A 266 -17.38 -5.97 -1.12
CA TRP A 266 -18.07 -6.21 -2.40
C TRP A 266 -19.57 -6.46 -2.29
N HIS A 267 -20.19 -6.39 -1.09
CA HIS A 267 -21.64 -6.46 -0.91
C HIS A 267 -22.31 -5.10 -1.17
N SER A 268 -21.60 -4.01 -0.93
CA SER A 268 -22.03 -2.64 -1.20
C SER A 268 -20.86 -1.82 -1.73
N THR A 269 -21.16 -0.76 -2.48
CA THR A 269 -20.18 0.24 -2.92
C THR A 269 -19.93 1.32 -1.86
N ILE A 270 -20.44 1.15 -0.65
CA ILE A 270 -20.31 2.12 0.46
C ILE A 270 -19.67 1.40 1.65
N ASN A 271 -18.62 1.98 2.20
CA ASN A 271 -17.99 1.55 3.43
C ASN A 271 -18.88 1.82 4.66
N THR A 272 -18.52 1.28 5.81
CA THR A 272 -19.34 1.39 7.04
C THR A 272 -19.43 2.81 7.58
N ASP A 273 -18.50 3.68 7.26
CA ASP A 273 -18.49 5.11 7.59
C ASP A 273 -19.26 5.99 6.59
N GLY A 274 -19.79 5.40 5.52
CA GLY A 274 -20.47 6.11 4.44
C GLY A 274 -19.56 6.52 3.28
N THR A 275 -18.25 6.33 3.38
CA THR A 275 -17.31 6.59 2.28
C THR A 275 -17.58 5.62 1.13
N PRO A 276 -17.68 6.07 -0.12
CA PRO A 276 -17.84 5.17 -1.26
C PRO A 276 -16.57 4.33 -1.47
N ASN A 277 -16.71 3.19 -2.16
CA ASN A 277 -15.55 2.46 -2.64
C ASN A 277 -14.71 3.34 -3.58
N GLY A 278 -13.38 3.27 -3.45
CA GLY A 278 -12.52 4.17 -4.21
C GLY A 278 -11.05 4.05 -3.82
N TYR A 279 -10.32 5.09 -4.10
CA TYR A 279 -8.89 5.22 -3.83
C TYR A 279 -8.52 6.69 -3.67
N ALA A 280 -7.34 6.98 -3.15
CA ALA A 280 -6.85 8.35 -3.05
C ALA A 280 -5.83 8.67 -4.14
N ILE A 281 -5.79 9.92 -4.58
CA ILE A 281 -4.78 10.47 -5.50
C ILE A 281 -4.13 11.66 -4.81
N TYR A 282 -2.83 11.55 -4.57
CA TYR A 282 -2.00 12.60 -3.96
C TYR A 282 -1.14 13.26 -5.03
N LYS A 283 -1.29 14.56 -5.21
CA LYS A 283 -0.39 15.35 -6.04
C LYS A 283 0.81 15.76 -5.20
N VAL A 284 1.95 15.20 -5.53
CA VAL A 284 3.24 15.51 -4.89
C VAL A 284 3.94 16.60 -5.69
N LYS A 285 4.53 17.57 -4.99
CA LYS A 285 5.34 18.64 -5.58
C LYS A 285 6.55 18.94 -4.71
N GLY A 286 7.74 18.69 -5.24
CA GLY A 286 8.97 18.81 -4.45
C GLY A 286 8.97 17.82 -3.28
N ALA A 287 9.06 18.31 -2.07
CA ALA A 287 9.06 17.54 -0.83
C ALA A 287 7.77 17.74 -0.01
N THR A 288 6.63 17.93 -0.67
CA THR A 288 5.33 18.11 0.00
C THR A 288 4.18 17.53 -0.82
N ILE A 289 3.05 17.26 -0.17
CA ILE A 289 1.77 16.97 -0.81
C ILE A 289 1.07 18.30 -1.08
N ASP A 290 0.99 18.69 -2.37
CA ASP A 290 0.36 19.94 -2.83
C ASP A 290 -1.16 19.89 -2.70
N ASN A 291 -1.76 18.74 -3.06
CA ASN A 291 -3.20 18.48 -3.00
C ASN A 291 -3.48 16.98 -2.99
N TRP A 292 -4.66 16.61 -2.56
CA TRP A 292 -5.13 15.22 -2.66
C TRP A 292 -6.65 15.14 -2.71
N VAL A 293 -7.16 14.06 -3.29
CA VAL A 293 -8.58 13.73 -3.33
C VAL A 293 -8.80 12.26 -3.00
N TYR A 294 -9.89 11.95 -2.29
CA TYR A 294 -10.43 10.60 -2.27
C TYR A 294 -11.38 10.45 -3.47
N LYS A 295 -11.04 9.57 -4.39
CA LYS A 295 -11.73 9.36 -5.66
C LYS A 295 -12.69 8.18 -5.52
N ALA A 296 -14.00 8.45 -5.51
CA ALA A 296 -15.01 7.41 -5.59
C ALA A 296 -14.97 6.72 -6.96
N THR A 297 -14.97 5.39 -6.99
CA THR A 297 -14.98 4.61 -8.24
C THR A 297 -16.21 4.92 -9.06
N GLY A 298 -16.03 5.26 -10.34
CA GLY A 298 -17.11 5.59 -11.26
C GLY A 298 -17.64 7.02 -11.18
N PHE A 299 -17.04 7.89 -10.32
CA PHE A 299 -17.42 9.30 -10.21
C PHE A 299 -16.26 10.22 -10.60
N ASP A 300 -16.58 11.48 -10.90
CA ASP A 300 -15.56 12.51 -11.15
C ASP A 300 -14.74 12.79 -9.87
N PRO A 301 -13.43 13.06 -9.95
CA PRO A 301 -12.60 13.44 -8.78
C PRO A 301 -13.15 14.65 -8.01
N ASP A 302 -13.83 15.56 -8.68
CA ASP A 302 -14.42 16.75 -8.05
C ASP A 302 -15.75 16.45 -7.33
N PHE A 303 -16.30 15.24 -7.49
CA PHE A 303 -17.53 14.82 -6.83
C PHE A 303 -17.24 14.38 -5.39
N GLN A 304 -17.11 15.34 -4.46
CA GLN A 304 -16.76 15.09 -3.07
C GLN A 304 -17.96 15.14 -2.10
N ILE A 305 -19.02 15.86 -2.45
CA ILE A 305 -20.20 16.04 -1.60
C ILE A 305 -21.46 16.09 -2.45
N ARG A 306 -22.49 15.39 -1.99
CA ARG A 306 -23.84 15.52 -2.55
C ARG A 306 -24.84 15.86 -1.44
N LEU A 307 -25.54 16.97 -1.60
CA LEU A 307 -26.62 17.39 -0.71
C LEU A 307 -27.96 16.93 -1.24
N TYR A 308 -28.74 16.28 -0.41
CA TYR A 308 -30.13 15.92 -0.67
C TYR A 308 -31.06 16.81 0.12
N ARG A 309 -32.12 17.34 -0.48
CA ARG A 309 -33.24 17.90 0.26
C ARG A 309 -34.07 16.74 0.81
N GLY A 310 -34.79 16.95 1.93
CA GLY A 310 -35.64 15.92 2.50
C GLY A 310 -36.68 15.35 1.55
N SER A 311 -37.14 16.17 0.53
CA SER A 311 -38.02 15.74 -0.56
C SER A 311 -37.32 14.85 -1.62
N ASP A 312 -36.02 14.75 -1.65
CA ASP A 312 -35.27 14.02 -2.67
C ASP A 312 -34.92 12.58 -2.22
N ILE A 313 -35.33 12.22 -1.00
CA ILE A 313 -35.01 10.93 -0.35
C ILE A 313 -36.14 9.88 -0.59
N PHE A 314 -37.29 10.23 -1.20
CA PHE A 314 -38.42 9.34 -1.42
C PHE A 314 -38.90 9.37 -2.87
#